data_f8c66c7ef4a82ffea51f1d84476a8b02
#
_entry.id   f8c66c7ef4a82ffea51f1d84476a8b02
#
_cell.length_a   1.000
_cell.length_b   1.000
_cell.length_c   1.000
_cell.angle_alpha   90.00
_cell.angle_beta   90.00
_cell.angle_gamma   90.00
#
_symmetry.space_group_name_H-M   'P 1'
#
loop_
_entity.id
_entity.type
_entity.pdbx_description
1 polymer ?
#
loop_
_entity_poly.entity_id
_entity_poly.type
_entity_poly.pdbx_seq_one_letter_code
_entity_poly.pdbx_strand_id
1 'polypeptide(L)'
;ILWQTLDANPSGTVYHGKTHDLGQKLTAETGWNVDGEGFVHVIELTGLEPFTEYYYQVGDESRRYETICTAKTAPEKGTDFRLVAFSDVHDNDEKIWQNSAPIMLGVDPDMWITIGDLVNKGDMRTWNSAFFIPGESMLTAKTLTSVIGNHETMDKSDENGPTTYYDYFSVPSHGYIDTDERIDPRGESYFAMDYGDVKIIGCNWNEGKDDPSFATGSKQLTWLDEQLTNADSKWIFIFAH
;
A
#
# COMPACT_ATOMS: atom_id res chain seq x y z
N ILE A 1 -7.62 3.20 -4.61
CA ILE A 1 -6.79 3.12 -5.82
C ILE A 1 -5.75 4.22 -5.76
N LEU A 2 -4.48 3.84 -5.94
CA LEU A 2 -3.35 4.77 -5.96
C LEU A 2 -2.59 4.58 -7.28
N TRP A 3 -2.17 5.67 -7.91
CA TRP A 3 -1.34 5.64 -9.13
C TRP A 3 -0.53 6.93 -9.27
N GLN A 4 0.48 6.89 -10.12
CA GLN A 4 1.34 8.02 -10.44
C GLN A 4 1.20 8.46 -11.89
N THR A 5 1.23 9.78 -12.14
CA THR A 5 1.39 10.39 -13.45
C THR A 5 2.71 11.15 -13.52
N LEU A 6 3.39 11.08 -14.66
CA LEU A 6 4.68 11.75 -14.87
C LEU A 6 4.55 13.19 -15.33
N ASP A 7 3.38 13.61 -15.73
CA ASP A 7 3.10 15.01 -16.14
C ASP A 7 2.60 15.84 -14.97
N ALA A 8 2.70 17.17 -15.14
CA ALA A 8 2.31 18.13 -14.11
C ALA A 8 0.79 18.30 -13.94
N ASN A 9 0.00 17.31 -14.31
CA ASN A 9 -1.45 17.39 -14.16
C ASN A 9 -1.87 16.85 -12.79
N PRO A 10 -2.33 17.69 -11.86
CA PRO A 10 -2.74 17.27 -10.54
C PRO A 10 -4.10 16.57 -10.52
N SER A 11 -4.85 16.53 -11.62
CA SER A 11 -6.16 15.90 -11.67
C SER A 11 -6.04 14.42 -12.05
N GLY A 12 -6.58 13.55 -11.21
CA GLY A 12 -6.63 12.12 -11.46
C GLY A 12 -8.07 11.63 -11.61
N THR A 13 -8.28 10.62 -12.42
CA THR A 13 -9.60 10.04 -12.65
C THR A 13 -9.53 8.51 -12.58
N VAL A 14 -10.47 7.90 -11.89
CA VAL A 14 -10.69 6.45 -11.89
C VAL A 14 -12.02 6.16 -12.55
N TYR A 15 -12.00 5.28 -13.52
CA TYR A 15 -13.18 4.66 -14.13
C TYR A 15 -13.27 3.25 -13.56
N HIS A 16 -14.44 2.85 -13.04
CA HIS A 16 -14.55 1.54 -12.40
C HIS A 16 -15.93 0.91 -12.55
N GLY A 17 -16.03 -0.38 -12.32
CA GLY A 17 -17.27 -1.13 -12.38
C GLY A 17 -17.07 -2.62 -12.17
N LYS A 18 -18.16 -3.38 -12.12
CA LYS A 18 -18.11 -4.85 -12.02
C LYS A 18 -17.88 -5.54 -13.39
N THR A 19 -17.82 -4.77 -14.45
CA THR A 19 -17.55 -5.23 -15.80
C THR A 19 -16.54 -4.32 -16.48
N HIS A 20 -16.00 -4.74 -17.60
CA HIS A 20 -15.07 -3.95 -18.42
C HIS A 20 -15.68 -2.65 -19.00
N ASP A 21 -17.00 -2.46 -18.89
CA ASP A 21 -17.64 -1.21 -19.33
C ASP A 21 -17.32 -0.02 -18.41
N LEU A 22 -16.80 -0.27 -17.19
CA LEU A 22 -16.36 0.75 -16.25
C LEU A 22 -17.40 1.87 -16.06
N GLY A 23 -18.63 1.48 -15.72
CA GLY A 23 -19.80 2.36 -15.76
C GLY A 23 -19.81 3.53 -14.77
N GLN A 24 -18.82 3.62 -13.86
CA GLN A 24 -18.70 4.68 -12.86
C GLN A 24 -17.41 5.47 -13.07
N LYS A 25 -17.44 6.76 -12.72
CA LYS A 25 -16.30 7.66 -12.80
C LYS A 25 -16.17 8.46 -11.51
N LEU A 26 -14.97 8.50 -10.97
CA LEU A 26 -14.58 9.38 -9.86
C LEU A 26 -13.35 10.20 -10.27
N THR A 27 -13.31 11.44 -9.84
CA THR A 27 -12.19 12.35 -10.10
C THR A 27 -11.58 12.75 -8.76
N ALA A 28 -10.27 12.59 -8.62
CA ALA A 28 -9.52 13.11 -7.48
C ALA A 28 -9.46 14.63 -7.57
N GLU A 29 -9.69 15.31 -6.47
CA GLU A 29 -9.60 16.78 -6.42
C GLU A 29 -8.15 17.25 -6.51
N THR A 30 -7.22 16.48 -5.93
CA THR A 30 -5.79 16.79 -5.93
C THR A 30 -4.94 15.54 -5.87
N GLY A 31 -3.83 15.52 -6.63
CA GLY A 31 -2.71 14.66 -6.38
C GLY A 31 -1.61 15.43 -5.64
N TRP A 32 -0.64 14.74 -5.06
CA TRP A 32 0.54 15.37 -4.49
C TRP A 32 1.78 15.12 -5.35
N ASN A 33 2.63 16.14 -5.40
CA ASN A 33 3.88 16.08 -6.15
C ASN A 33 4.89 15.22 -5.37
N VAL A 34 5.55 14.30 -6.05
CA VAL A 34 6.65 13.50 -5.50
C VAL A 34 7.95 13.99 -6.13
N ASP A 35 8.76 14.68 -5.36
CA ASP A 35 10.11 15.16 -5.70
C ASP A 35 10.24 15.90 -7.05
N GLY A 36 9.15 16.50 -7.54
CA GLY A 36 9.12 17.18 -8.83
C GLY A 36 9.07 16.27 -10.05
N GLU A 37 8.97 14.95 -9.86
CA GLU A 37 9.02 13.96 -10.93
C GLU A 37 7.63 13.43 -11.33
N GLY A 38 6.55 13.96 -10.74
CA GLY A 38 5.19 13.59 -11.08
C GLY A 38 4.21 13.75 -9.93
N PHE A 39 2.99 13.29 -10.15
CA PHE A 39 1.92 13.35 -9.16
C PHE A 39 1.45 11.95 -8.79
N VAL A 40 1.30 11.70 -7.50
CA VAL A 40 0.60 10.53 -6.98
C VAL A 40 -0.84 10.94 -6.70
N HIS A 41 -1.75 10.11 -7.12
CA HIS A 41 -3.19 10.27 -6.94
C HIS A 41 -3.73 9.15 -6.08
N VAL A 42 -4.65 9.46 -5.18
CA VAL A 42 -5.40 8.48 -4.39
C VAL A 42 -6.89 8.75 -4.53
N ILE A 43 -7.65 7.72 -4.80
CA ILE A 43 -9.13 7.76 -4.77
C ILE A 43 -9.63 6.59 -3.93
N GLU A 44 -10.44 6.89 -2.94
CA GLU A 44 -11.18 5.90 -2.19
C GLU A 44 -12.46 5.53 -2.93
N LEU A 45 -12.64 4.23 -3.21
CA LEU A 45 -13.89 3.69 -3.74
C LEU A 45 -14.76 3.22 -2.58
N THR A 46 -15.93 3.80 -2.42
CA THR A 46 -16.87 3.49 -1.36
C THR A 46 -18.14 2.83 -1.88
N GLY A 47 -18.93 2.20 -1.00
CA GLY A 47 -20.19 1.57 -1.37
C GLY A 47 -20.01 0.32 -2.24
N LEU A 48 -18.85 -0.31 -2.18
CA LEU A 48 -18.55 -1.53 -2.91
C LEU A 48 -19.17 -2.74 -2.21
N GLU A 49 -19.55 -3.75 -3.00
CA GLU A 49 -20.03 -5.02 -2.46
C GLU A 49 -18.87 -5.86 -1.91
N PRO A 50 -19.03 -6.62 -0.83
CA PRO A 50 -17.98 -7.46 -0.27
C PRO A 50 -17.62 -8.61 -1.22
N PHE A 51 -16.38 -9.08 -1.13
CA PHE A 51 -15.78 -10.19 -1.88
C PHE A 51 -16.04 -10.16 -3.39
N THR A 52 -16.06 -8.94 -3.95
CA THR A 52 -16.41 -8.66 -5.33
C THR A 52 -15.20 -8.12 -6.08
N GLU A 53 -14.92 -8.69 -7.26
CA GLU A 53 -13.90 -8.17 -8.17
C GLU A 53 -14.45 -6.96 -8.92
N TYR A 54 -13.66 -5.89 -8.91
CA TYR A 54 -13.93 -4.65 -9.64
C TYR A 54 -12.83 -4.43 -10.68
N TYR A 55 -13.24 -4.00 -11.85
CA TYR A 55 -12.37 -3.54 -12.92
C TYR A 55 -12.20 -2.04 -12.82
N TYR A 56 -11.01 -1.54 -13.10
CA TYR A 56 -10.77 -0.10 -13.10
C TYR A 56 -9.69 0.31 -14.11
N GLN A 57 -9.79 1.55 -14.57
CA GLN A 57 -8.74 2.25 -15.30
C GLN A 57 -8.48 3.60 -14.64
N VAL A 58 -7.21 3.98 -14.59
CA VAL A 58 -6.77 5.27 -14.06
C VAL A 58 -6.34 6.20 -15.18
N GLY A 59 -6.25 7.49 -14.90
CA GLY A 59 -5.80 8.49 -15.86
C GLY A 59 -6.28 9.87 -15.50
N ASP A 60 -6.51 10.67 -16.52
CA ASP A 60 -7.17 11.96 -16.45
C ASP A 60 -8.35 12.03 -17.45
N GLU A 61 -8.91 13.20 -17.69
CA GLU A 61 -10.02 13.36 -18.64
C GLU A 61 -9.62 13.19 -20.10
N SER A 62 -8.36 13.37 -20.43
CA SER A 62 -7.82 13.35 -21.79
C SER A 62 -7.14 12.03 -22.14
N ARG A 63 -6.61 11.32 -21.15
CA ARG A 63 -5.81 10.11 -21.32
C ARG A 63 -6.07 9.10 -20.21
N ARG A 64 -6.27 7.85 -20.60
CA ARG A 64 -6.38 6.71 -19.68
C ARG A 64 -5.17 5.80 -19.82
N TYR A 65 -4.79 5.15 -18.74
CA TYR A 65 -3.89 4.01 -18.78
C TYR A 65 -4.52 2.90 -19.62
N GLU A 66 -3.75 2.26 -20.49
CA GLU A 66 -4.31 1.33 -21.47
C GLU A 66 -4.86 0.05 -20.87
N THR A 67 -4.23 -0.41 -19.78
CA THR A 67 -4.60 -1.67 -19.11
C THR A 67 -5.82 -1.46 -18.22
N ILE A 68 -6.79 -2.37 -18.30
CA ILE A 68 -7.84 -2.51 -17.30
C ILE A 68 -7.27 -3.33 -16.14
N CYS A 69 -7.21 -2.71 -14.99
CA CYS A 69 -6.73 -3.30 -13.75
C CYS A 69 -7.89 -3.94 -12.97
N THR A 70 -7.57 -4.81 -12.01
CA THR A 70 -8.56 -5.42 -11.12
C THR A 70 -8.21 -5.20 -9.66
N ALA A 71 -9.23 -5.16 -8.82
CA ALA A 71 -9.10 -5.17 -7.37
C ALA A 71 -10.28 -5.93 -6.77
N LYS A 72 -10.04 -6.70 -5.72
CA LYS A 72 -11.08 -7.45 -5.04
C LYS A 72 -11.29 -6.88 -3.63
N THR A 73 -12.54 -6.65 -3.29
CA THR A 73 -12.93 -6.17 -1.95
C THR A 73 -12.77 -7.27 -0.91
N ALA A 74 -12.63 -6.86 0.36
CA ALA A 74 -12.53 -7.78 1.48
C ALA A 74 -13.76 -8.69 1.58
N PRO A 75 -13.59 -9.95 2.03
CA PRO A 75 -14.70 -10.87 2.26
C PRO A 75 -15.48 -10.49 3.53
N GLU A 76 -16.72 -10.96 3.62
CA GLU A 76 -17.45 -10.99 4.88
C GLU A 76 -16.92 -12.09 5.81
N LYS A 77 -17.19 -11.96 7.12
CA LYS A 77 -16.87 -13.00 8.10
C LYS A 77 -17.48 -14.36 7.69
N GLY A 78 -16.71 -15.42 7.86
CA GLY A 78 -17.10 -16.78 7.47
C GLY A 78 -16.80 -17.18 6.03
N THR A 79 -16.20 -16.29 5.25
CA THR A 79 -15.79 -16.58 3.86
C THR A 79 -14.32 -16.95 3.81
N ASP A 80 -14.00 -18.06 3.14
CA ASP A 80 -12.63 -18.48 2.91
C ASP A 80 -11.95 -17.56 1.89
N PHE A 81 -10.70 -17.20 2.14
CA PHE A 81 -9.89 -16.39 1.23
C PHE A 81 -8.41 -16.81 1.29
N ARG A 82 -7.65 -16.35 0.32
CA ARG A 82 -6.22 -16.59 0.21
C ARG A 82 -5.45 -15.28 0.32
N LEU A 83 -4.54 -15.24 1.31
CA LEU A 83 -3.63 -14.15 1.54
C LEU A 83 -2.21 -14.63 1.29
N VAL A 84 -1.42 -13.85 0.56
CA VAL A 84 0.01 -14.12 0.34
C VAL A 84 0.81 -12.95 0.89
N ALA A 85 1.78 -13.26 1.75
CA ALA A 85 2.71 -12.31 2.33
C ALA A 85 4.12 -12.55 1.80
N PHE A 86 4.87 -11.49 1.53
CA PHE A 86 6.26 -11.55 1.09
C PHE A 86 7.03 -10.30 1.53
N SER A 87 8.37 -10.38 1.52
CA SER A 87 9.27 -9.29 1.91
C SER A 87 10.56 -9.34 1.08
N ASP A 88 11.47 -8.40 1.35
CA ASP A 88 12.86 -8.43 0.88
C ASP A 88 12.99 -8.56 -0.63
N VAL A 89 12.18 -7.78 -1.34
CA VAL A 89 12.22 -7.73 -2.81
C VAL A 89 13.54 -7.16 -3.29
N HIS A 90 13.93 -6.01 -2.72
CA HIS A 90 15.15 -5.27 -3.03
C HIS A 90 15.35 -4.96 -4.53
N ASP A 91 16.34 -4.15 -4.82
CA ASP A 91 16.85 -3.91 -6.17
C ASP A 91 18.06 -4.80 -6.37
N ASN A 92 17.88 -5.98 -6.93
CA ASN A 92 19.01 -6.80 -7.33
C ASN A 92 18.96 -7.06 -8.85
N ASP A 93 20.13 -7.12 -9.44
CA ASP A 93 20.35 -7.29 -10.89
C ASP A 93 19.80 -8.61 -11.46
N GLU A 94 19.32 -9.49 -10.62
CA GLU A 94 18.93 -10.85 -11.00
C GLU A 94 17.48 -10.95 -11.47
N LYS A 95 16.73 -9.88 -11.51
CA LYS A 95 15.31 -9.87 -11.92
C LYS A 95 14.44 -10.85 -11.11
N ILE A 96 14.82 -11.11 -9.87
CA ILE A 96 14.11 -12.06 -9.00
C ILE A 96 12.66 -11.65 -8.87
N TRP A 97 12.41 -10.37 -8.57
CA TRP A 97 11.08 -9.85 -8.43
C TRP A 97 10.26 -9.95 -9.73
N GLN A 98 10.81 -9.53 -10.85
CA GLN A 98 10.16 -9.64 -12.16
C GLN A 98 9.76 -11.07 -12.51
N ASN A 99 10.57 -12.05 -12.12
CA ASN A 99 10.31 -13.47 -12.38
C ASN A 99 9.36 -14.09 -11.34
N SER A 100 9.40 -13.61 -10.09
CA SER A 100 8.61 -14.18 -8.99
C SER A 100 7.16 -13.68 -8.98
N ALA A 101 6.93 -12.43 -9.34
CA ALA A 101 5.60 -11.82 -9.32
C ALA A 101 4.56 -12.62 -10.15
N PRO A 102 4.83 -13.06 -11.38
CA PRO A 102 3.90 -13.90 -12.14
C PRO A 102 3.65 -15.28 -11.50
N ILE A 103 4.68 -15.87 -10.86
CA ILE A 103 4.55 -17.16 -10.17
C ILE A 103 3.64 -17.02 -8.95
N MET A 104 3.85 -15.97 -8.17
CA MET A 104 3.02 -15.65 -7.02
C MET A 104 1.58 -15.34 -7.44
N LEU A 105 1.38 -14.61 -8.54
CA LEU A 105 0.05 -14.36 -9.09
C LEU A 105 -0.65 -15.66 -9.47
N GLY A 106 0.07 -16.67 -9.94
CA GLY A 106 -0.46 -18.02 -10.25
C GLY A 106 -1.02 -18.78 -9.06
N VAL A 107 -0.73 -18.37 -7.81
CA VAL A 107 -1.37 -18.89 -6.59
C VAL A 107 -2.82 -18.37 -6.46
N ASP A 108 -3.18 -17.36 -7.25
CA ASP A 108 -4.48 -16.69 -7.23
C ASP A 108 -4.90 -16.20 -5.84
N PRO A 109 -4.14 -15.28 -5.23
CA PRO A 109 -4.51 -14.69 -3.94
C PRO A 109 -5.66 -13.71 -4.09
N ASP A 110 -6.41 -13.53 -3.01
CA ASP A 110 -7.41 -12.46 -2.91
C ASP A 110 -6.78 -11.14 -2.49
N MET A 111 -5.65 -11.20 -1.75
CA MET A 111 -4.91 -10.06 -1.25
C MET A 111 -3.43 -10.36 -1.09
N TRP A 112 -2.59 -9.34 -1.32
CA TRP A 112 -1.16 -9.33 -1.03
C TRP A 112 -0.84 -8.52 0.22
N ILE A 113 0.16 -8.99 0.98
CA ILE A 113 0.80 -8.19 2.03
C ILE A 113 2.30 -8.18 1.77
N THR A 114 2.88 -7.00 1.66
CA THR A 114 4.34 -6.84 1.67
C THR A 114 4.80 -6.52 3.09
N ILE A 115 5.94 -7.09 3.46
CA ILE A 115 6.48 -6.95 4.82
C ILE A 115 7.86 -6.30 4.72
N GLY A 116 7.91 -5.09 4.16
CA GLY A 116 9.09 -4.25 4.09
C GLY A 116 10.20 -4.71 3.14
N ASP A 117 11.19 -3.85 3.00
CA ASP A 117 12.39 -4.00 2.18
C ASP A 117 12.06 -4.33 0.71
N LEU A 118 11.15 -3.54 0.14
CA LEU A 118 10.73 -3.66 -1.25
C LEU A 118 11.74 -3.04 -2.21
N VAL A 119 12.53 -2.09 -1.71
CA VAL A 119 13.57 -1.37 -2.44
C VAL A 119 14.84 -1.28 -1.60
N ASN A 120 15.99 -1.08 -2.24
CA ASN A 120 17.25 -0.84 -1.53
C ASN A 120 17.33 0.58 -0.96
N LYS A 121 16.64 1.51 -1.60
CA LYS A 121 16.56 2.92 -1.20
C LYS A 121 15.17 3.45 -1.52
N GLY A 122 14.65 4.33 -0.68
CA GLY A 122 13.33 4.89 -0.82
C GLY A 122 13.19 6.03 -1.83
N ASP A 123 14.11 6.21 -2.78
CA ASP A 123 13.97 7.21 -3.83
C ASP A 123 13.02 6.74 -4.96
N MET A 124 12.36 7.69 -5.61
CA MET A 124 11.34 7.42 -6.62
C MET A 124 11.86 6.59 -7.81
N ARG A 125 13.11 6.83 -8.25
CA ARG A 125 13.70 6.07 -9.36
C ARG A 125 13.81 4.60 -8.99
N THR A 126 14.27 4.32 -7.77
CA THR A 126 14.41 2.96 -7.25
C THR A 126 13.04 2.30 -7.10
N TRP A 127 12.03 3.00 -6.59
CA TRP A 127 10.66 2.48 -6.54
C TRP A 127 10.16 2.04 -7.91
N ASN A 128 10.31 2.87 -8.92
CA ASN A 128 9.85 2.56 -10.27
C ASN A 128 10.64 1.40 -10.89
N SER A 129 11.97 1.43 -10.82
CA SER A 129 12.80 0.44 -11.50
C SER A 129 12.85 -0.92 -10.80
N ALA A 130 12.77 -0.94 -9.47
CA ALA A 130 12.94 -2.14 -8.68
C ALA A 130 11.62 -2.82 -8.30
N PHE A 131 10.57 -2.04 -8.03
CA PHE A 131 9.32 -2.58 -7.50
C PHE A 131 8.14 -2.45 -8.47
N PHE A 132 7.77 -1.22 -8.87
CA PHE A 132 6.53 -1.00 -9.60
C PHE A 132 6.55 -1.57 -11.01
N ILE A 133 7.56 -1.24 -11.83
CA ILE A 133 7.64 -1.73 -13.21
C ILE A 133 7.81 -3.26 -13.27
N PRO A 134 8.75 -3.87 -12.52
CA PRO A 134 8.88 -5.32 -12.53
C PRO A 134 7.67 -6.07 -11.96
N GLY A 135 6.94 -5.46 -11.01
CA GLY A 135 5.76 -6.04 -10.36
C GLY A 135 4.43 -5.70 -11.02
N GLU A 136 4.41 -4.96 -12.12
CA GLU A 136 3.19 -4.41 -12.73
C GLU A 136 2.07 -5.45 -12.88
N SER A 137 2.38 -6.64 -13.37
CA SER A 137 1.39 -7.70 -13.59
C SER A 137 0.65 -8.14 -12.32
N MET A 138 1.31 -8.05 -11.17
CA MET A 138 0.73 -8.37 -9.86
C MET A 138 0.01 -7.16 -9.27
N LEU A 139 0.64 -5.99 -9.32
CA LEU A 139 0.15 -4.76 -8.72
C LEU A 139 -1.13 -4.23 -9.38
N THR A 140 -1.32 -4.54 -10.67
CA THR A 140 -2.53 -4.16 -11.41
C THR A 140 -3.66 -5.19 -11.34
N ALA A 141 -3.40 -6.38 -10.75
CA ALA A 141 -4.34 -7.50 -10.75
C ALA A 141 -4.98 -7.79 -9.39
N LYS A 142 -4.39 -7.35 -8.29
CA LYS A 142 -4.83 -7.73 -6.94
C LYS A 142 -4.62 -6.60 -5.93
N THR A 143 -5.44 -6.59 -4.89
CA THR A 143 -5.30 -5.65 -3.77
C THR A 143 -4.02 -5.91 -3.00
N LEU A 144 -3.29 -4.85 -2.68
CA LEU A 144 -2.05 -4.87 -1.91
C LEU A 144 -2.17 -3.99 -0.67
N THR A 145 -1.63 -4.46 0.45
CA THR A 145 -1.26 -3.62 1.60
C THR A 145 0.21 -3.82 1.94
N SER A 146 0.83 -2.86 2.61
CA SER A 146 2.27 -2.84 2.85
C SER A 146 2.60 -2.52 4.30
N VAL A 147 3.60 -3.20 4.84
CA VAL A 147 4.28 -2.86 6.09
C VAL A 147 5.64 -2.29 5.72
N ILE A 148 6.05 -1.22 6.37
CA ILE A 148 7.31 -0.52 6.10
C ILE A 148 8.52 -1.33 6.59
N GLY A 149 9.59 -1.38 5.78
CA GLY A 149 10.89 -1.95 6.15
C GLY A 149 11.95 -0.89 6.45
N ASN A 150 13.14 -1.32 6.82
CA ASN A 150 14.23 -0.39 7.15
C ASN A 150 14.86 0.22 5.88
N HIS A 151 14.81 -0.46 4.75
CA HIS A 151 15.33 0.08 3.49
C HIS A 151 14.47 1.21 2.92
N GLU A 152 13.17 1.23 3.16
CA GLU A 152 12.31 2.36 2.85
C GLU A 152 12.68 3.62 3.62
N THR A 153 13.34 3.46 4.79
CA THR A 153 13.73 4.55 5.68
C THR A 153 15.22 4.90 5.62
N MET A 154 16.03 4.15 4.86
CA MET A 154 17.51 4.22 4.92
C MET A 154 18.11 5.43 4.23
N ASP A 155 17.45 6.10 3.32
CA ASP A 155 18.04 7.27 2.69
C ASP A 155 17.96 8.50 3.60
N LYS A 156 18.77 8.42 4.67
CA LYS A 156 18.98 9.52 5.63
C LYS A 156 19.77 10.68 5.04
N SER A 157 20.30 10.54 3.83
CA SER A 157 20.99 11.61 3.10
C SER A 157 20.01 12.51 2.38
N ASP A 158 18.80 12.04 2.14
CA ASP A 158 17.72 12.84 1.64
C ASP A 158 17.03 13.53 2.82
N GLU A 159 16.94 14.85 2.77
CA GLU A 159 16.25 15.65 3.80
C GLU A 159 14.77 15.25 3.93
N ASN A 160 14.28 14.38 3.04
CA ASN A 160 12.89 13.97 2.91
C ASN A 160 12.51 12.66 3.64
N GLY A 161 13.48 11.88 4.16
CA GLY A 161 13.20 10.68 4.98
C GLY A 161 12.33 9.62 4.29
N PRO A 162 11.47 8.89 5.00
CA PRO A 162 10.62 7.83 4.45
C PRO A 162 9.38 8.35 3.70
N THR A 163 9.32 9.61 3.34
CA THR A 163 8.16 10.25 2.72
C THR A 163 7.71 9.54 1.45
N THR A 164 8.64 9.10 0.61
CA THR A 164 8.31 8.39 -0.63
C THR A 164 7.58 7.08 -0.40
N TYR A 165 7.85 6.34 0.68
CA TYR A 165 7.03 5.19 1.05
C TYR A 165 5.58 5.61 1.31
N TYR A 166 5.38 6.64 2.13
CA TYR A 166 4.04 7.14 2.44
C TYR A 166 3.36 7.78 1.24
N ASP A 167 4.11 8.23 0.23
CA ASP A 167 3.53 8.72 -1.02
C ASP A 167 2.95 7.58 -1.86
N TYR A 168 3.56 6.39 -1.82
CA TYR A 168 3.17 5.26 -2.67
C TYR A 168 2.27 4.23 -2.00
N PHE A 169 2.13 4.27 -0.67
CA PHE A 169 1.25 3.35 0.05
C PHE A 169 0.28 4.14 0.92
N SER A 170 -0.97 3.73 0.90
CA SER A 170 -2.02 4.26 1.76
C SER A 170 -2.65 3.10 2.51
N VAL A 171 -2.53 3.12 3.81
CA VAL A 171 -3.08 2.13 4.73
C VAL A 171 -3.99 2.83 5.74
N PRO A 172 -4.82 2.12 6.51
CA PRO A 172 -5.64 2.76 7.53
C PRO A 172 -4.78 3.52 8.54
N SER A 173 -5.12 4.79 8.81
CA SER A 173 -4.43 5.59 9.81
C SER A 173 -4.67 5.05 11.22
N HIS A 174 -3.61 5.01 12.04
CA HIS A 174 -3.72 4.69 13.46
C HIS A 174 -4.16 5.89 14.32
N GLY A 175 -4.34 7.06 13.73
CA GLY A 175 -4.86 8.26 14.39
C GLY A 175 -3.82 9.14 15.10
N TYR A 176 -2.57 8.72 15.19
CA TYR A 176 -1.48 9.53 15.74
C TYR A 176 -0.64 10.08 14.59
N ILE A 177 -0.76 11.37 14.34
CA ILE A 177 0.07 12.06 13.34
C ILE A 177 1.30 12.60 14.06
N ASP A 178 2.49 12.32 13.52
CA ASP A 178 3.72 12.88 14.07
C ASP A 178 3.80 14.38 13.78
N THR A 179 4.42 15.14 14.68
CA THR A 179 4.67 16.56 14.47
C THR A 179 5.76 16.82 13.43
N ASP A 180 6.63 15.84 13.16
CA ASP A 180 7.53 15.84 12.01
C ASP A 180 6.84 15.10 10.85
N GLU A 181 6.29 15.86 9.92
CA GLU A 181 5.58 15.36 8.74
C GLU A 181 6.42 14.41 7.87
N ARG A 182 7.74 14.36 8.08
CA ARG A 182 8.65 13.44 7.37
C ARG A 182 8.66 12.04 7.96
N ILE A 183 8.17 11.87 9.19
CA ILE A 183 8.23 10.58 9.91
C ILE A 183 6.96 9.76 9.63
N ASP A 184 5.80 10.37 9.78
CA ASP A 184 4.51 9.72 9.56
C ASP A 184 3.42 10.76 9.28
N PRO A 185 3.39 11.33 8.08
CA PRO A 185 2.57 12.50 7.76
C PRO A 185 1.06 12.24 7.84
N ARG A 186 0.65 10.98 7.79
CA ARG A 186 -0.77 10.59 7.77
C ARG A 186 -1.17 9.64 8.88
N GLY A 187 -0.23 9.26 9.75
CA GLY A 187 -0.48 8.25 10.76
C GLY A 187 -0.66 6.85 10.16
N GLU A 188 0.16 6.50 9.19
CA GLU A 188 0.10 5.25 8.41
C GLU A 188 1.35 4.37 8.61
N SER A 189 2.23 4.70 9.55
CA SER A 189 3.46 3.94 9.80
C SER A 189 3.19 2.56 10.40
N TYR A 190 2.08 2.39 11.09
CA TYR A 190 1.52 1.11 11.52
C TYR A 190 0.00 1.17 11.37
N PHE A 191 -0.64 0.03 11.20
CA PHE A 191 -2.08 0.00 10.90
C PHE A 191 -2.74 -1.28 11.36
N ALA A 192 -4.08 -1.24 11.46
CA ALA A 192 -4.91 -2.43 11.62
C ALA A 192 -6.09 -2.36 10.65
N MET A 193 -6.45 -3.51 10.09
CA MET A 193 -7.63 -3.65 9.25
C MET A 193 -8.28 -5.01 9.45
N ASP A 194 -9.59 -5.07 9.26
CA ASP A 194 -10.33 -6.32 9.26
C ASP A 194 -10.49 -6.84 7.82
N TYR A 195 -10.22 -8.13 7.63
CA TYR A 195 -10.37 -8.82 6.35
C TYR A 195 -11.05 -10.17 6.59
N GLY A 196 -12.37 -10.22 6.44
CA GLY A 196 -13.17 -11.38 6.82
C GLY A 196 -13.05 -11.73 8.31
N ASP A 197 -12.66 -12.94 8.61
CA ASP A 197 -12.44 -13.42 9.99
C ASP A 197 -11.06 -13.10 10.56
N VAL A 198 -10.25 -12.34 9.83
CA VAL A 198 -8.87 -12.00 10.21
C VAL A 198 -8.73 -10.52 10.52
N LYS A 199 -8.10 -10.18 11.63
CA LYS A 199 -7.52 -8.86 11.87
C LYS A 199 -6.07 -8.88 11.42
N ILE A 200 -5.73 -7.99 10.50
CA ILE A 200 -4.39 -7.78 9.98
C ILE A 200 -3.81 -6.56 10.68
N ILE A 201 -2.65 -6.71 11.30
CA ILE A 201 -1.93 -5.64 11.98
C ILE A 201 -0.54 -5.54 11.34
N GLY A 202 -0.22 -4.38 10.77
CA GLY A 202 1.11 -4.02 10.33
C GLY A 202 1.78 -3.15 11.38
N CYS A 203 2.95 -3.55 11.85
CA CYS A 203 3.74 -2.81 12.84
C CYS A 203 5.00 -2.22 12.20
N ASN A 204 5.34 -1.00 12.59
CA ASN A 204 6.60 -0.39 12.21
C ASN A 204 7.68 -0.77 13.23
N TRP A 205 8.66 -1.58 12.82
CA TRP A 205 9.80 -1.96 13.66
C TRP A 205 11.01 -1.01 13.52
N ASN A 206 10.91 -0.03 12.62
CA ASN A 206 12.00 0.92 12.41
C ASN A 206 12.02 1.94 13.54
N GLU A 207 13.04 1.84 14.39
CA GLU A 207 13.19 2.73 15.53
C GLU A 207 13.47 4.17 15.06
N GLY A 208 12.53 5.06 15.31
CA GLY A 208 12.79 6.50 15.34
C GLY A 208 13.67 6.86 16.55
N LYS A 209 14.45 7.92 16.45
CA LYS A 209 15.35 8.33 17.55
C LYS A 209 14.61 8.68 18.86
N ASP A 210 13.33 9.04 18.76
CA ASP A 210 12.58 9.68 19.84
C ASP A 210 11.39 8.86 20.37
N ASP A 211 10.95 7.79 19.68
CA ASP A 211 9.93 6.86 20.16
C ASP A 211 10.22 5.44 19.63
N PRO A 212 10.98 4.62 20.37
CA PRO A 212 11.20 3.24 19.98
C PRO A 212 9.86 2.52 19.87
N SER A 213 9.55 2.05 18.67
CA SER A 213 8.23 1.59 18.27
C SER A 213 7.60 0.51 19.18
N PHE A 214 8.42 -0.19 19.97
CA PHE A 214 8.00 -1.24 20.91
C PHE A 214 8.53 -1.06 22.34
N ALA A 215 9.05 0.12 22.71
CA ALA A 215 9.37 0.39 24.10
C ALA A 215 8.11 0.40 24.97
N THR A 216 8.25 0.00 26.23
CA THR A 216 7.14 0.06 27.18
C THR A 216 6.62 1.49 27.30
N GLY A 217 5.34 1.69 27.01
CA GLY A 217 4.67 2.99 27.04
C GLY A 217 4.78 3.79 25.73
N SER A 218 5.37 3.23 24.69
CA SER A 218 5.33 3.84 23.35
C SER A 218 3.89 3.92 22.83
N LYS A 219 3.64 4.86 21.91
CA LYS A 219 2.33 5.04 21.27
C LYS A 219 1.91 3.78 20.51
N GLN A 220 2.83 3.19 19.74
CA GLN A 220 2.54 1.99 18.95
C GLN A 220 2.23 0.78 19.85
N LEU A 221 3.00 0.56 20.93
CA LEU A 221 2.74 -0.57 21.83
C LEU A 221 1.38 -0.41 22.54
N THR A 222 1.06 0.80 22.99
CA THR A 222 -0.25 1.10 23.61
C THR A 222 -1.39 0.86 22.62
N TRP A 223 -1.25 1.36 21.41
CA TRP A 223 -2.21 1.15 20.33
C TRP A 223 -2.34 -0.34 19.96
N LEU A 224 -1.23 -1.08 19.89
CA LEU A 224 -1.25 -2.53 19.62
C LEU A 224 -2.03 -3.29 20.68
N ASP A 225 -1.81 -2.97 21.95
CA ASP A 225 -2.56 -3.57 23.08
C ASP A 225 -4.06 -3.29 22.95
N GLU A 226 -4.44 -2.09 22.56
CA GLU A 226 -5.84 -1.73 22.28
C GLU A 226 -6.42 -2.55 21.11
N GLN A 227 -5.64 -2.71 20.00
CA GLN A 227 -6.10 -3.50 18.86
C GLN A 227 -6.30 -4.98 19.23
N LEU A 228 -5.41 -5.54 20.02
CA LEU A 228 -5.51 -6.92 20.48
C LEU A 228 -6.66 -7.14 21.47
N THR A 229 -6.83 -6.20 22.42
CA THR A 229 -7.90 -6.27 23.43
C THR A 229 -9.30 -6.17 22.81
N ASN A 230 -9.46 -5.32 21.78
CA ASN A 230 -10.74 -5.06 21.15
C ASN A 230 -11.00 -5.91 19.90
N ALA A 231 -10.12 -6.86 19.58
CA ALA A 231 -10.28 -7.69 18.38
C ALA A 231 -11.52 -8.62 18.49
N ASP A 232 -12.40 -8.53 17.51
CA ASP A 232 -13.55 -9.43 17.30
C ASP A 232 -13.34 -10.28 16.04
N SER A 233 -12.14 -10.81 15.88
CA SER A 233 -11.74 -11.63 14.73
C SER A 233 -11.32 -13.00 15.21
N LYS A 234 -11.55 -14.05 14.39
CA LYS A 234 -11.12 -15.42 14.74
C LYS A 234 -9.59 -15.56 14.75
N TRP A 235 -8.93 -14.79 13.90
CA TRP A 235 -7.47 -14.82 13.73
C TRP A 235 -6.92 -13.39 13.78
N ILE A 236 -5.75 -13.26 14.36
CA ILE A 236 -4.98 -12.02 14.34
C ILE A 236 -3.63 -12.33 13.72
N PHE A 237 -3.30 -11.66 12.63
CA PHE A 237 -2.00 -11.72 11.99
C PHE A 237 -1.27 -10.40 12.23
N ILE A 238 -0.10 -10.50 12.83
CA ILE A 238 0.77 -9.35 13.08
C ILE A 238 1.99 -9.48 12.17
N PHE A 239 2.22 -8.47 11.37
CA PHE A 239 3.35 -8.38 10.46
C PHE A 239 4.27 -7.23 10.90
N ALA A 240 5.57 -7.49 10.94
CA ALA A 240 6.62 -6.51 11.17
C ALA A 240 7.87 -6.94 10.42
N HIS A 241 8.58 -6.00 9.84
CA HIS A 241 9.84 -6.25 9.16
C HIS A 241 11.00 -6.25 10.14
#